data_c485c34bfcb0314c3f71c7989d80ed82
#
_entry.id   c485c34bfcb0314c3f71c7989d80ed82
#
_cell.length_a   1.000
_cell.length_b   1.000
_cell.length_c   1.000
_cell.angle_alpha   90.00
_cell.angle_beta   90.00
_cell.angle_gamma   90.00
#
_symmetry.space_group_name_H-M   'P 1'
#
loop_
_entity.id
_entity.type
_entity.pdbx_description
1 polymer ?
#
loop_
_entity_poly.entity_id
_entity_poly.type
_entity_poly.pdbx_seq_one_letter_code
_entity_poly.pdbx_strand_id
1 'polypeptide(L)'
;MLRQVRTCVLIGALIAVASNCATTINLAAPTTLAQPAVTTLPTGTTAELFSQMKSTLSDLSLAITNEDKSRAKTTLATVLNIWGSLQPQIVAEGGETVDQTVEDMQRIVDLASSSVQRTRPADADKALRFLDLLIQSQQ
;
A
#
# COMPACT_ATOMS: atom_id res chain seq x y z
N MET A 1 2.19 -3.77 62.78
CA MET A 1 1.99 -5.22 62.61
C MET A 1 2.58 -5.61 61.26
N LEU A 2 3.70 -5.97 61.26
CA LEU A 2 4.57 -7.13 61.13
C LEU A 2 3.96 -8.32 60.37
N ARG A 3 4.78 -8.82 59.44
CA ARG A 3 4.89 -10.20 58.91
C ARG A 3 4.47 -10.31 57.43
N GLN A 4 5.22 -10.95 56.54
CA GLN A 4 6.48 -11.70 56.60
C GLN A 4 7.01 -11.86 55.19
N VAL A 5 8.32 -11.83 55.12
CA VAL A 5 9.20 -12.28 54.02
C VAL A 5 8.97 -13.79 53.76
N ARG A 6 8.90 -14.21 52.51
CA ARG A 6 9.32 -15.54 52.09
C ARG A 6 10.00 -15.50 50.73
N THR A 7 11.28 -15.50 50.82
CA THR A 7 12.25 -15.90 49.83
C THR A 7 12.04 -17.36 49.42
N CYS A 8 11.95 -17.67 48.13
CA CYS A 8 12.23 -18.97 47.60
C CYS A 8 13.16 -18.81 46.39
N VAL A 9 14.42 -19.03 46.68
CA VAL A 9 15.48 -19.39 45.74
C VAL A 9 15.27 -20.82 45.31
N LEU A 10 15.16 -21.12 44.04
CA LEU A 10 15.43 -22.44 43.50
C LEU A 10 16.22 -22.31 42.20
N ILE A 11 17.43 -22.73 42.31
CA ILE A 11 18.45 -23.08 41.34
C ILE A 11 17.94 -24.24 40.50
N GLY A 12 18.06 -24.19 39.19
CA GLY A 12 17.72 -25.36 38.35
C GLY A 12 18.21 -25.22 36.91
N ALA A 13 19.45 -25.67 36.71
CA ALA A 13 20.00 -26.40 35.56
C ALA A 13 19.91 -25.82 34.15
N LEU A 14 21.07 -25.34 33.66
CA LEU A 14 21.49 -25.30 32.27
C LEU A 14 21.28 -26.66 31.57
N ILE A 15 20.51 -26.66 30.48
CA ILE A 15 20.64 -27.68 29.43
C ILE A 15 20.92 -26.93 28.13
N ALA A 16 22.19 -26.85 27.78
CA ALA A 16 22.64 -26.42 26.46
C ALA A 16 22.43 -27.61 25.50
N VAL A 17 21.35 -27.56 24.70
CA VAL A 17 21.19 -28.44 23.56
C VAL A 17 21.77 -27.71 22.35
N ALA A 18 23.02 -28.01 22.04
CA ALA A 18 23.65 -27.64 20.79
C ALA A 18 23.04 -28.51 19.67
N SER A 19 21.99 -28.04 19.04
CA SER A 19 21.50 -28.60 17.78
C SER A 19 22.39 -28.09 16.65
N ASN A 20 23.43 -28.86 16.32
CA ASN A 20 24.17 -28.72 15.07
C ASN A 20 23.23 -29.11 13.92
N CYS A 21 22.44 -28.17 13.42
CA CYS A 21 21.87 -28.26 12.07
C CYS A 21 23.00 -28.05 11.08
N ALA A 22 23.60 -29.14 10.59
CA ALA A 22 24.44 -29.08 9.40
C ALA A 22 23.55 -28.69 8.23
N THR A 23 23.59 -27.42 7.86
CA THR A 23 22.99 -26.91 6.62
C THR A 23 23.85 -27.44 5.48
N THR A 24 23.41 -28.52 4.83
CA THR A 24 23.97 -28.94 3.55
C THR A 24 23.61 -27.87 2.52
N ILE A 25 24.56 -26.99 2.21
CA ILE A 25 24.44 -26.01 1.12
C ILE A 25 24.48 -26.82 -0.17
N ASN A 26 23.33 -26.99 -0.81
CA ASN A 26 23.25 -27.61 -2.12
C ASN A 26 23.71 -26.56 -3.16
N LEU A 27 24.99 -26.62 -3.53
CA LEU A 27 25.64 -25.72 -4.52
C LEU A 27 25.10 -25.89 -5.94
N ALA A 28 24.17 -26.83 -6.18
CA ALA A 28 23.60 -27.11 -7.50
C ALA A 28 22.17 -26.55 -7.70
N ALA A 29 21.62 -25.85 -6.72
CA ALA A 29 20.35 -25.17 -6.95
C ALA A 29 20.61 -23.93 -7.83
N PRO A 30 19.95 -23.79 -9.00
CA PRO A 30 20.02 -22.56 -9.76
C PRO A 30 19.45 -21.45 -8.85
N THR A 31 20.28 -20.52 -8.45
CA THR A 31 19.85 -19.30 -7.79
C THR A 31 19.09 -18.50 -8.86
N THR A 32 17.79 -18.77 -8.98
CA THR A 32 16.90 -17.83 -9.66
C THR A 32 16.91 -16.57 -8.80
N LEU A 33 17.82 -15.65 -9.13
CA LEU A 33 17.73 -14.29 -8.63
C LEU A 33 16.33 -13.83 -9.02
N ALA A 34 15.46 -13.71 -8.02
CA ALA A 34 14.19 -13.05 -8.21
C ALA A 34 14.54 -11.66 -8.73
N GLN A 35 14.44 -11.50 -10.06
CA GLN A 35 14.60 -10.21 -10.71
C GLN A 35 13.61 -9.27 -9.99
N PRO A 36 14.07 -8.14 -9.43
CA PRO A 36 13.15 -7.21 -8.81
C PRO A 36 12.10 -6.89 -9.88
N ALA A 37 10.84 -7.09 -9.55
CA ALA A 37 9.76 -6.73 -10.45
C ALA A 37 9.97 -5.25 -10.80
N VAL A 38 10.35 -5.00 -12.04
CA VAL A 38 10.47 -3.64 -12.57
C VAL A 38 9.04 -3.10 -12.54
N THR A 39 8.73 -2.33 -11.52
CA THR A 39 7.46 -1.62 -11.43
C THR A 39 7.51 -0.54 -12.50
N THR A 40 7.09 -0.89 -13.71
CA THR A 40 6.91 0.10 -14.77
C THR A 40 5.79 1.02 -14.34
N LEU A 41 6.14 2.29 -14.07
CA LEU A 41 5.14 3.32 -13.79
C LEU A 41 4.22 3.47 -15.00
N PRO A 42 2.91 3.61 -14.79
CA PRO A 42 1.97 3.87 -15.89
C PRO A 42 2.39 5.11 -16.67
N THR A 43 2.34 5.01 -18.00
CA THR A 43 2.65 6.11 -18.91
C THR A 43 1.37 6.57 -19.59
N GLY A 44 1.28 7.86 -19.90
CA GLY A 44 0.13 8.45 -20.57
C GLY A 44 0.08 9.96 -20.33
N THR A 45 -0.86 10.61 -20.96
CA THR A 45 -1.19 12.02 -20.68
C THR A 45 -1.89 12.14 -19.34
N THR A 46 -1.89 13.33 -18.75
CA THR A 46 -2.61 13.64 -17.50
C THR A 46 -4.08 13.18 -17.56
N ALA A 47 -4.78 13.42 -18.66
CA ALA A 47 -6.17 13.00 -18.84
C ALA A 47 -6.33 11.46 -18.87
N GLU A 48 -5.41 10.75 -19.53
CA GLU A 48 -5.40 9.28 -19.56
C GLU A 48 -5.12 8.70 -18.16
N LEU A 49 -4.17 9.28 -17.42
CA LEU A 49 -3.84 8.85 -16.07
C LEU A 49 -5.01 9.11 -15.10
N PHE A 50 -5.73 10.21 -15.23
CA PHE A 50 -6.97 10.43 -14.47
C PHE A 50 -8.05 9.37 -14.80
N SER A 51 -8.21 9.02 -16.07
CA SER A 51 -9.13 7.97 -16.49
C SER A 51 -8.75 6.61 -15.93
N GLN A 52 -7.46 6.26 -15.96
CA GLN A 52 -6.94 5.04 -15.35
C GLN A 52 -7.13 5.03 -13.82
N MET A 53 -6.86 6.16 -13.15
CA MET A 53 -7.10 6.31 -11.71
C MET A 53 -8.55 6.06 -11.35
N LYS A 54 -9.48 6.62 -12.12
CA LYS A 54 -10.93 6.44 -11.93
C LYS A 54 -11.34 4.97 -12.04
N SER A 55 -10.94 4.27 -13.10
CA SER A 55 -11.24 2.84 -13.26
C SER A 55 -10.61 2.01 -12.16
N THR A 56 -9.37 2.31 -11.76
CA THR A 56 -8.66 1.59 -10.70
C THR A 56 -9.31 1.78 -9.33
N LEU A 57 -9.81 2.97 -9.00
CA LEU A 57 -10.55 3.21 -7.75
C LEU A 57 -11.89 2.46 -7.72
N SER A 58 -12.57 2.35 -8.87
CA SER A 58 -13.78 1.52 -9.00
C SER A 58 -13.48 0.04 -8.75
N ASP A 59 -12.40 -0.47 -9.36
CA ASP A 59 -11.94 -1.85 -9.15
C ASP A 59 -11.53 -2.10 -7.69
N LEU A 60 -10.95 -1.10 -7.01
CA LEU A 60 -10.60 -1.17 -5.61
C LEU A 60 -11.84 -1.35 -4.73
N SER A 61 -12.87 -0.55 -4.96
CA SER A 61 -14.15 -0.67 -4.23
C SER A 61 -14.77 -2.05 -4.41
N LEU A 62 -14.79 -2.58 -5.65
CA LEU A 62 -15.27 -3.92 -5.95
C LEU A 62 -14.45 -5.01 -5.26
N ALA A 63 -13.12 -4.91 -5.27
CA ALA A 63 -12.25 -5.89 -4.63
C ALA A 63 -12.50 -5.95 -3.11
N ILE A 64 -12.70 -4.78 -2.47
CA ILE A 64 -13.00 -4.71 -1.03
C ILE A 64 -14.40 -5.25 -0.74
N THR A 65 -15.39 -4.93 -1.58
CA THR A 65 -16.77 -5.43 -1.44
C THR A 65 -16.84 -6.95 -1.56
N ASN A 66 -16.00 -7.53 -2.43
CA ASN A 66 -15.89 -8.97 -2.61
C ASN A 66 -14.97 -9.66 -1.61
N GLU A 67 -14.45 -8.91 -0.61
CA GLU A 67 -13.50 -9.40 0.41
C GLU A 67 -12.20 -9.99 -0.16
N ASP A 68 -11.86 -9.64 -1.42
CA ASP A 68 -10.63 -10.05 -2.08
C ASP A 68 -9.45 -9.16 -1.65
N LYS A 69 -8.88 -9.51 -0.51
CA LYS A 69 -7.76 -8.76 0.11
C LYS A 69 -6.51 -8.72 -0.78
N SER A 70 -6.27 -9.78 -1.56
CA SER A 70 -5.11 -9.85 -2.45
C SER A 70 -5.28 -8.85 -3.59
N ARG A 71 -6.43 -8.90 -4.26
CA ARG A 71 -6.78 -7.97 -5.34
C ARG A 71 -6.82 -6.52 -4.82
N ALA A 72 -7.42 -6.27 -3.67
CA ALA A 72 -7.47 -4.93 -3.08
C ALA A 72 -6.07 -4.34 -2.87
N LYS A 73 -5.12 -5.11 -2.34
CA LYS A 73 -3.72 -4.68 -2.17
C LYS A 73 -3.03 -4.39 -3.50
N THR A 74 -3.20 -5.27 -4.50
CA THR A 74 -2.60 -5.08 -5.83
C THR A 74 -3.20 -3.86 -6.52
N THR A 75 -4.52 -3.68 -6.44
CA THR A 75 -5.21 -2.52 -7.02
C THR A 75 -4.79 -1.21 -6.34
N LEU A 76 -4.62 -1.21 -5.01
CA LEU A 76 -4.08 -0.06 -4.29
C LEU A 76 -2.65 0.28 -4.76
N ALA A 77 -1.79 -0.73 -4.96
CA ALA A 77 -0.45 -0.49 -5.50
C ALA A 77 -0.51 0.17 -6.88
N THR A 78 -1.48 -0.22 -7.73
CA THR A 78 -1.73 0.43 -9.02
C THR A 78 -2.15 1.89 -8.86
N VAL A 79 -3.05 2.21 -7.91
CA VAL A 79 -3.43 3.60 -7.58
C VAL A 79 -2.21 4.43 -7.23
N LEU A 80 -1.32 3.90 -6.36
CA LEU A 80 -0.10 4.59 -5.95
C LEU A 80 0.88 4.80 -7.11
N ASN A 81 1.02 3.83 -8.01
CA ASN A 81 1.85 3.94 -9.20
C ASN A 81 1.31 4.99 -10.18
N ILE A 82 -0.02 5.05 -10.40
CA ILE A 82 -0.65 6.07 -11.24
C ILE A 82 -0.40 7.45 -10.62
N TRP A 83 -0.56 7.61 -9.32
CA TRP A 83 -0.26 8.85 -8.63
C TRP A 83 1.19 9.28 -8.79
N GLY A 84 2.14 8.34 -8.66
CA GLY A 84 3.56 8.59 -8.88
C GLY A 84 3.90 9.10 -10.29
N SER A 85 3.10 8.71 -11.32
CA SER A 85 3.24 9.22 -12.69
C SER A 85 2.50 10.55 -12.90
N LEU A 86 1.37 10.73 -12.25
CA LEU A 86 0.47 11.87 -12.45
C LEU A 86 0.99 13.13 -11.75
N GLN A 87 1.47 13.00 -10.51
CA GLN A 87 1.93 14.13 -9.69
C GLN A 87 2.97 15.02 -10.41
N PRO A 88 4.07 14.47 -10.97
CA PRO A 88 5.06 15.29 -11.66
C PRO A 88 4.50 15.97 -12.94
N GLN A 89 3.49 15.37 -13.60
CA GLN A 89 2.85 15.99 -14.76
C GLN A 89 2.01 17.19 -14.34
N ILE A 90 1.17 17.05 -13.30
CA ILE A 90 0.38 18.16 -12.74
C ILE A 90 1.31 19.33 -12.35
N VAL A 91 2.43 19.04 -11.70
CA VAL A 91 3.39 20.07 -11.30
C VAL A 91 4.05 20.73 -12.53
N ALA A 92 4.34 19.95 -13.58
CA ALA A 92 4.95 20.45 -14.81
C ALA A 92 3.99 21.29 -15.66
N GLU A 93 2.69 20.99 -15.64
CA GLU A 93 1.66 21.79 -16.32
C GLU A 93 1.54 23.20 -15.71
N GLY A 94 1.84 23.36 -14.43
CA GLY A 94 1.85 24.63 -13.73
C GLY A 94 0.44 25.19 -13.53
N GLY A 95 0.37 26.42 -13.05
CA GLY A 95 -0.90 27.14 -12.83
C GLY A 95 -1.16 27.45 -11.36
N GLU A 96 -2.12 28.35 -11.12
CA GLU A 96 -2.42 28.84 -9.76
C GLU A 96 -3.07 27.79 -8.86
N THR A 97 -3.64 26.73 -9.43
CA THR A 97 -4.37 25.68 -8.71
C THR A 97 -3.56 24.39 -8.49
N VAL A 98 -2.28 24.35 -8.91
CA VAL A 98 -1.44 23.14 -8.83
C VAL A 98 -1.35 22.60 -7.41
N ASP A 99 -1.02 23.45 -6.45
CA ASP A 99 -0.87 23.02 -5.05
C ASP A 99 -2.17 22.43 -4.51
N GLN A 100 -3.31 23.08 -4.80
CA GLN A 100 -4.62 22.59 -4.41
C GLN A 100 -4.94 21.23 -5.07
N THR A 101 -4.62 21.08 -6.36
CA THR A 101 -4.83 19.83 -7.10
C THR A 101 -3.99 18.70 -6.50
N VAL A 102 -2.73 18.98 -6.15
CA VAL A 102 -1.85 18.01 -5.50
C VAL A 102 -2.38 17.60 -4.12
N GLU A 103 -2.82 18.56 -3.31
CA GLU A 103 -3.41 18.27 -1.99
C GLU A 103 -4.69 17.43 -2.09
N ASP A 104 -5.57 17.76 -3.03
CA ASP A 104 -6.82 17.03 -3.23
C ASP A 104 -6.56 15.62 -3.74
N MET A 105 -5.60 15.44 -4.65
CA MET A 105 -5.16 14.12 -5.09
C MET A 105 -4.53 13.31 -3.95
N GLN A 106 -3.70 13.92 -3.11
CA GLN A 106 -3.14 13.24 -1.95
C GLN A 106 -4.26 12.73 -1.01
N ARG A 107 -5.28 13.55 -0.77
CA ARG A 107 -6.45 13.16 0.03
C ARG A 107 -7.22 11.99 -0.58
N ILE A 108 -7.34 11.94 -1.92
CA ILE A 108 -7.96 10.83 -2.65
C ILE A 108 -7.15 9.54 -2.45
N VAL A 109 -5.83 9.60 -2.57
CA VAL A 109 -4.91 8.47 -2.36
C VAL A 109 -4.96 7.98 -0.91
N ASP A 110 -5.04 8.87 0.06
CA ASP A 110 -5.17 8.53 1.49
C ASP A 110 -6.50 7.81 1.79
N LEU A 111 -7.60 8.23 1.15
CA LEU A 111 -8.89 7.54 1.23
C LEU A 111 -8.81 6.14 0.63
N ALA A 112 -8.18 5.98 -0.54
CA ALA A 112 -7.95 4.67 -1.15
C ALA A 112 -7.13 3.75 -0.23
N SER A 113 -6.06 4.27 0.37
CA SER A 113 -5.22 3.54 1.33
C SER A 113 -6.01 3.13 2.58
N SER A 114 -6.78 4.05 3.14
CA SER A 114 -7.65 3.81 4.30
C SER A 114 -8.72 2.76 4.02
N SER A 115 -9.26 2.72 2.78
CA SER A 115 -10.28 1.75 2.37
C SER A 115 -9.78 0.32 2.48
N VAL A 116 -8.53 0.06 2.08
CA VAL A 116 -7.89 -1.27 2.16
C VAL A 116 -7.54 -1.61 3.61
N GLN A 117 -6.95 -0.65 4.35
CA GLN A 117 -6.54 -0.89 5.74
C GLN A 117 -7.74 -1.22 6.65
N ARG A 118 -8.88 -0.55 6.43
CA ARG A 118 -10.08 -0.69 7.24
C ARG A 118 -11.10 -1.66 6.64
N THR A 119 -10.82 -2.20 5.45
CA THR A 119 -11.75 -3.05 4.69
C THR A 119 -13.12 -2.35 4.53
N ARG A 120 -13.11 -1.08 4.09
CA ARG A 120 -14.30 -0.23 3.95
C ARG A 120 -14.46 0.24 2.50
N PRO A 121 -15.34 -0.37 1.70
CA PRO A 121 -15.57 0.04 0.31
C PRO A 121 -16.06 1.49 0.21
N ALA A 122 -16.82 1.99 1.19
CA ALA A 122 -17.32 3.36 1.21
C ALA A 122 -16.20 4.43 1.17
N ASP A 123 -15.00 4.13 1.69
CA ASP A 123 -13.86 5.05 1.63
C ASP A 123 -13.29 5.09 0.19
N ALA A 124 -13.27 3.95 -0.54
CA ALA A 124 -12.90 3.90 -1.95
C ALA A 124 -13.93 4.61 -2.85
N ASP A 125 -15.22 4.43 -2.59
CA ASP A 125 -16.29 5.14 -3.30
C ASP A 125 -16.22 6.65 -3.08
N LYS A 126 -15.84 7.07 -1.88
CA LYS A 126 -15.62 8.49 -1.57
C LYS A 126 -14.42 9.05 -2.32
N ALA A 127 -13.32 8.29 -2.41
CA ALA A 127 -12.15 8.65 -3.19
C ALA A 127 -12.52 8.85 -4.67
N LEU A 128 -13.31 7.93 -5.23
CA LEU A 128 -13.79 8.00 -6.61
C LEU A 128 -14.63 9.26 -6.87
N ARG A 129 -15.56 9.59 -5.96
CA ARG A 129 -16.38 10.81 -6.09
C ARG A 129 -15.53 12.09 -6.00
N PHE A 130 -14.53 12.11 -5.13
CA PHE A 130 -13.64 13.27 -5.02
C PHE A 130 -12.79 13.43 -6.28
N LEU A 131 -12.33 12.32 -6.87
CA LEU A 131 -11.64 12.36 -8.16
C LEU A 131 -12.55 12.91 -9.28
N ASP A 132 -13.81 12.49 -9.35
CA ASP A 132 -14.75 13.00 -10.33
C ASP A 132 -14.98 14.51 -10.18
N LEU A 133 -15.10 15.01 -8.95
CA LEU A 133 -15.22 16.46 -8.69
C LEU A 133 -13.96 17.20 -9.09
N LEU A 134 -12.79 16.66 -8.78
CA LEU A 134 -11.51 17.26 -9.16
C LEU A 134 -11.38 17.39 -10.68
N ILE A 135 -11.68 16.33 -11.43
CA ILE A 135 -11.64 16.34 -12.90
C ILE A 135 -12.62 17.39 -13.47
N GLN A 136 -13.81 17.51 -12.90
CA GLN A 136 -14.80 18.50 -13.32
C GLN A 136 -14.36 19.94 -13.06
N SER A 137 -13.61 20.18 -11.99
CA SER A 137 -13.12 21.53 -11.65
C SER A 137 -12.00 22.03 -12.57
N GLN A 138 -11.40 21.13 -13.36
CA GLN A 138 -10.30 21.44 -14.29
C GLN A 138 -10.79 21.66 -15.74
N GLN A 139 -12.08 21.52 -16.02
CA GLN A 139 -12.69 21.75 -17.33
C GLN A 139 -13.25 23.16 -17.46
#